data_7cb82841605efae576ed54df22cb4885
#
_entry.id   7cb82841605efae576ed54df22cb4885
#
_cell.length_a   1.000
_cell.length_b   1.000
_cell.length_c   1.000
_cell.angle_alpha   90.00
_cell.angle_beta   90.00
_cell.angle_gamma   90.00
#
_symmetry.space_group_name_H-M   'P 1'
#
loop_
_entity.id
_entity.type
_entity.pdbx_description
1 polymer ?
#
loop_
_entity_poly.entity_id
_entity_poly.type
_entity_poly.pdbx_seq_one_letter_code
_entity_poly.pdbx_strand_id
1 'polypeptide(L)'
;IAQTPPPYQPGMGDLMVTIVQPRHLKLGLAGQARNWDYADYAQHELEEALETVEKHIPKWRNLDIGQLMAATVKQPLEEVEKAVKAKNAVAFDAAYRQVTEACNACHRSANLPAIVIKVPDASAFPNQEFRVTRP
;
A
#
# COMPACT_ATOMS: atom_id res chain seq x y z
N ILE A 1 -7.77 -12.84 40.62
CA ILE A 1 -8.56 -12.34 39.49
C ILE A 1 -7.65 -12.16 38.31
N ALA A 2 -7.96 -12.82 37.19
CA ALA A 2 -7.21 -12.68 35.96
C ALA A 2 -7.38 -11.26 35.42
N GLN A 3 -6.27 -10.59 35.08
CA GLN A 3 -6.30 -9.30 34.43
C GLN A 3 -6.42 -9.48 32.93
N THR A 4 -7.24 -8.65 32.31
CA THR A 4 -7.28 -8.58 30.84
C THR A 4 -5.95 -8.04 30.34
N PRO A 5 -5.28 -8.73 29.39
CA PRO A 5 -4.06 -8.19 28.81
C PRO A 5 -4.33 -6.87 28.09
N PRO A 6 -3.33 -5.97 28.04
CA PRO A 6 -3.51 -4.72 27.29
C PRO A 6 -3.77 -5.01 25.82
N PRO A 7 -4.51 -4.11 25.11
CA PRO A 7 -4.73 -4.27 23.67
C PRO A 7 -3.42 -4.31 22.91
N TYR A 8 -3.39 -5.10 21.85
CA TYR A 8 -2.21 -5.15 20.97
C TYR A 8 -1.94 -3.78 20.35
N GLN A 9 -0.71 -3.31 20.50
CA GLN A 9 -0.25 -2.05 19.94
C GLN A 9 0.87 -2.33 18.93
N PRO A 10 0.53 -2.44 17.63
CA PRO A 10 1.55 -2.70 16.62
C PRO A 10 2.48 -1.50 16.45
N GLY A 11 3.75 -1.77 16.20
CA GLY A 11 4.70 -0.74 15.80
C GLY A 11 4.57 -0.39 14.32
N MET A 12 5.14 0.75 13.93
CA MET A 12 5.12 1.18 12.53
C MET A 12 5.75 0.11 11.62
N GLY A 13 6.90 -0.43 11.99
CA GLY A 13 7.56 -1.47 11.20
C GLY A 13 6.72 -2.73 11.06
N ASP A 14 6.01 -3.13 12.13
CA ASP A 14 5.11 -4.28 12.08
C ASP A 14 4.02 -4.08 11.03
N LEU A 15 3.39 -2.91 11.03
CA LEU A 15 2.32 -2.61 10.05
C LEU A 15 2.87 -2.51 8.63
N MET A 16 4.04 -1.88 8.44
CA MET A 16 4.65 -1.77 7.12
C MET A 16 4.95 -3.15 6.53
N VAL A 17 5.56 -4.03 7.31
CA VAL A 17 5.99 -5.36 6.83
C VAL A 17 4.80 -6.32 6.67
N THR A 18 3.83 -6.26 7.57
CA THR A 18 2.75 -7.25 7.59
C THR A 18 1.54 -6.88 6.74
N ILE A 19 1.17 -5.59 6.66
CA ILE A 19 -0.05 -5.23 5.96
C ILE A 19 0.16 -4.25 4.80
N VAL A 20 1.14 -3.34 4.86
CA VAL A 20 1.29 -2.32 3.80
C VAL A 20 2.09 -2.87 2.62
N GLN A 21 3.29 -3.36 2.85
CA GLN A 21 4.18 -3.80 1.78
C GLN A 21 3.61 -4.96 0.95
N PRO A 22 3.02 -6.00 1.56
CA PRO A 22 2.42 -7.08 0.77
C PRO A 22 1.27 -6.59 -0.12
N ARG A 23 0.48 -5.64 0.35
CA ARG A 23 -0.63 -5.10 -0.42
C ARG A 23 -0.18 -4.19 -1.56
N HIS A 24 0.89 -3.43 -1.35
CA HIS A 24 1.53 -2.69 -2.44
C HIS A 24 2.00 -3.64 -3.53
N LEU A 25 2.68 -4.72 -3.15
CA LEU A 25 3.18 -5.73 -4.10
C LEU A 25 2.04 -6.37 -4.89
N LYS A 26 1.01 -6.84 -4.21
CA LYS A 26 -0.13 -7.53 -4.85
C LYS A 26 -0.89 -6.62 -5.80
N LEU A 27 -1.09 -5.35 -5.43
CA LEU A 27 -1.71 -4.38 -6.32
C LEU A 27 -0.88 -4.20 -7.60
N GLY A 28 0.43 -4.05 -7.47
CA GLY A 28 1.32 -3.89 -8.61
C GLY A 28 1.28 -5.08 -9.56
N LEU A 29 1.33 -6.29 -9.03
CA LEU A 29 1.29 -7.52 -9.83
C LEU A 29 -0.07 -7.69 -10.52
N ALA A 30 -1.17 -7.40 -9.82
CA ALA A 30 -2.51 -7.47 -10.40
C ALA A 30 -2.67 -6.48 -11.56
N GLY A 31 -2.23 -5.25 -11.36
CA GLY A 31 -2.30 -4.21 -12.40
C GLY A 31 -1.43 -4.53 -13.60
N GLN A 32 -0.21 -5.02 -13.39
CA GLN A 32 0.68 -5.47 -14.47
C GLN A 32 0.07 -6.59 -15.29
N ALA A 33 -0.67 -7.48 -14.65
CA ALA A 33 -1.38 -8.59 -15.30
C ALA A 33 -2.71 -8.14 -15.93
N ARG A 34 -3.10 -6.87 -15.78
CA ARG A 34 -4.38 -6.33 -16.23
C ARG A 34 -5.57 -7.11 -15.66
N ASN A 35 -5.39 -7.64 -14.47
CA ASN A 35 -6.44 -8.31 -13.70
C ASN A 35 -7.20 -7.24 -12.90
N TRP A 36 -8.13 -6.56 -13.58
CA TRP A 36 -8.78 -5.39 -13.02
C TRP A 36 -9.67 -5.71 -11.83
N ASP A 37 -10.31 -6.87 -11.84
CA ASP A 37 -11.13 -7.31 -10.71
C ASP A 37 -10.28 -7.48 -9.44
N TYR A 38 -9.13 -8.14 -9.56
CA TYR A 38 -8.25 -8.28 -8.41
C TYR A 38 -7.54 -6.95 -8.06
N ALA A 39 -7.17 -6.15 -9.07
CA ALA A 39 -6.57 -4.85 -8.82
C ALA A 39 -7.52 -3.91 -8.04
N ASP A 40 -8.81 -3.97 -8.31
CA ASP A 40 -9.81 -3.21 -7.56
C ASP A 40 -9.84 -3.63 -6.09
N TYR A 41 -9.87 -4.93 -5.83
CA TYR A 41 -9.78 -5.46 -4.48
C TYR A 41 -8.47 -5.06 -3.79
N ALA A 42 -7.34 -5.26 -4.48
CA ALA A 42 -6.02 -4.99 -3.93
C ALA A 42 -5.79 -3.50 -3.62
N GLN A 43 -6.34 -2.62 -4.44
CA GLN A 43 -6.27 -1.18 -4.20
C GLN A 43 -7.00 -0.80 -2.91
N HIS A 44 -8.21 -1.32 -2.70
CA HIS A 44 -8.97 -1.10 -1.48
C HIS A 44 -8.24 -1.65 -0.25
N GLU A 45 -7.63 -2.82 -0.37
CA GLU A 45 -6.84 -3.41 0.71
C GLU A 45 -5.63 -2.56 1.10
N LEU A 46 -4.94 -1.99 0.11
CA LEU A 46 -3.83 -1.07 0.38
C LEU A 46 -4.31 0.21 1.07
N GLU A 47 -5.40 0.79 0.58
CA GLU A 47 -6.00 1.96 1.20
C GLU A 47 -6.38 1.70 2.65
N GLU A 48 -7.05 0.58 2.92
CA GLU A 48 -7.41 0.19 4.29
C GLU A 48 -6.20 -0.03 5.18
N ALA A 49 -5.11 -0.60 4.63
CA ALA A 49 -3.88 -0.79 5.38
C ALA A 49 -3.26 0.55 5.80
N LEU A 50 -3.24 1.53 4.91
CA LEU A 50 -2.74 2.87 5.21
C LEU A 50 -3.63 3.58 6.23
N GLU A 51 -4.94 3.43 6.12
CA GLU A 51 -5.88 3.94 7.13
C GLU A 51 -5.65 3.31 8.50
N THR A 52 -5.34 2.01 8.53
CA THR A 52 -5.01 1.31 9.77
C THR A 52 -3.74 1.89 10.41
N VAL A 53 -2.72 2.19 9.60
CA VAL A 53 -1.50 2.85 10.10
C VAL A 53 -1.83 4.20 10.72
N GLU A 54 -2.58 5.03 10.02
CA GLU A 54 -2.97 6.36 10.51
C GLU A 54 -3.79 6.27 11.80
N LYS A 55 -4.72 5.33 11.87
CA LYS A 55 -5.59 5.15 13.02
C LYS A 55 -4.81 4.72 14.26
N HIS A 56 -3.89 3.78 14.13
CA HIS A 56 -3.16 3.23 15.26
C HIS A 56 -1.92 4.03 15.63
N ILE A 57 -1.31 4.72 14.65
CA ILE A 57 -0.09 5.49 14.87
C ILE A 57 -0.26 6.88 14.23
N PRO A 58 -1.16 7.73 14.81
CA PRO A 58 -1.40 9.06 14.23
C PRO A 58 -0.18 9.98 14.31
N LYS A 59 0.71 9.73 15.26
CA LYS A 59 1.99 10.44 15.38
C LYS A 59 3.12 9.46 15.54
N TRP A 60 4.20 9.69 14.81
CA TRP A 60 5.38 8.85 14.86
C TRP A 60 6.62 9.71 14.64
N ARG A 61 7.58 9.68 15.58
CA ARG A 61 8.81 10.50 15.51
C ARG A 61 8.52 11.96 15.18
N ASN A 62 7.53 12.55 15.88
CA ASN A 62 7.07 13.93 15.67
C ASN A 62 6.43 14.20 14.31
N LEU A 63 6.16 13.17 13.52
CA LEU A 63 5.43 13.31 12.26
C LEU A 63 3.93 13.10 12.49
N ASP A 64 3.12 13.96 11.90
CA ASP A 64 1.69 13.76 11.78
C ASP A 64 1.44 12.85 10.58
N ILE A 65 1.10 11.59 10.85
CA ILE A 65 0.99 10.57 9.80
C ILE A 65 -0.16 10.87 8.84
N GLY A 66 -1.29 11.34 9.35
CA GLY A 66 -2.41 11.71 8.49
C GLY A 66 -2.07 12.84 7.51
N GLN A 67 -1.40 13.89 8.00
CA GLN A 67 -0.95 15.00 7.14
C GLN A 67 0.08 14.53 6.12
N LEU A 68 1.01 13.69 6.55
CA LEU A 68 2.05 13.17 5.66
C LEU A 68 1.44 12.31 4.55
N MET A 69 0.50 11.43 4.87
CA MET A 69 -0.21 10.62 3.88
C MET A 69 -1.03 11.48 2.92
N ALA A 70 -1.72 12.50 3.44
CA ALA A 70 -2.48 13.41 2.61
C ALA A 70 -1.59 14.20 1.63
N ALA A 71 -0.37 14.51 2.03
CA ALA A 71 0.59 15.23 1.20
C ALA A 71 1.32 14.34 0.18
N THR A 72 1.29 13.03 0.33
CA THR A 72 2.10 12.10 -0.48
C THR A 72 1.27 11.06 -1.23
N VAL A 73 0.64 10.13 -0.52
CA VAL A 73 0.09 8.90 -1.14
C VAL A 73 -1.39 9.02 -1.50
N LYS A 74 -2.13 9.93 -0.87
CA LYS A 74 -3.59 9.97 -1.02
C LYS A 74 -4.03 10.20 -2.46
N GLN A 75 -3.48 11.21 -3.12
CA GLN A 75 -3.85 11.52 -4.50
C GLN A 75 -3.41 10.43 -5.48
N PRO A 76 -2.17 9.92 -5.44
CA PRO A 76 -1.79 8.80 -6.29
C PRO A 76 -2.67 7.57 -6.13
N LEU A 77 -3.12 7.26 -4.91
CA LEU A 77 -4.06 6.15 -4.69
C LEU A 77 -5.41 6.39 -5.36
N GLU A 78 -5.93 7.61 -5.29
CA GLU A 78 -7.15 7.98 -5.99
C GLU A 78 -7.01 7.81 -7.51
N GLU A 79 -5.85 8.17 -8.06
CA GLU A 79 -5.57 7.99 -9.48
C GLU A 79 -5.46 6.51 -9.87
N VAL A 80 -4.89 5.68 -9.00
CA VAL A 80 -4.91 4.21 -9.20
C VAL A 80 -6.34 3.70 -9.25
N GLU A 81 -7.18 4.11 -8.32
CA GLU A 81 -8.59 3.70 -8.29
C GLU A 81 -9.30 4.06 -9.59
N LYS A 82 -9.13 5.30 -10.07
CA LYS A 82 -9.72 5.74 -11.34
C LYS A 82 -9.23 4.91 -12.52
N ALA A 83 -7.94 4.63 -12.57
CA ALA A 83 -7.35 3.85 -13.66
C ALA A 83 -7.87 2.41 -13.66
N VAL A 84 -8.00 1.80 -12.48
CA VAL A 84 -8.55 0.45 -12.33
C VAL A 84 -10.00 0.41 -12.81
N LYS A 85 -10.83 1.35 -12.37
CA LYS A 85 -12.24 1.43 -12.78
C LYS A 85 -12.38 1.62 -14.28
N ALA A 86 -11.49 2.41 -14.87
CA ALA A 86 -11.47 2.63 -16.32
C ALA A 86 -10.79 1.51 -17.10
N LYS A 87 -10.17 0.53 -16.41
CA LYS A 87 -9.38 -0.54 -17.03
C LYS A 87 -8.30 0.04 -17.95
N ASN A 88 -7.70 1.13 -17.54
CA ASN A 88 -6.71 1.87 -18.32
C ASN A 88 -5.29 1.51 -17.87
N ALA A 89 -4.62 0.67 -18.66
CA ALA A 89 -3.30 0.14 -18.34
C ALA A 89 -2.23 1.23 -18.22
N VAL A 90 -2.22 2.18 -19.15
CA VAL A 90 -1.24 3.28 -19.16
C VAL A 90 -1.40 4.17 -17.93
N ALA A 91 -2.65 4.53 -17.63
CA ALA A 91 -2.96 5.34 -16.46
C ALA A 91 -2.62 4.60 -15.16
N PHE A 92 -2.90 3.29 -15.10
CA PHE A 92 -2.53 2.48 -13.94
C PHE A 92 -1.03 2.48 -13.71
N ASP A 93 -0.25 2.19 -14.75
CA ASP A 93 1.20 2.12 -14.62
C ASP A 93 1.79 3.44 -14.11
N ALA A 94 1.30 4.56 -14.63
CA ALA A 94 1.73 5.89 -14.19
C ALA A 94 1.34 6.18 -12.74
N ALA A 95 0.09 5.92 -12.38
CA ALA A 95 -0.41 6.17 -11.03
C ALA A 95 0.26 5.26 -10.00
N TYR A 96 0.49 4.00 -10.33
CA TYR A 96 1.17 3.06 -9.46
C TYR A 96 2.63 3.45 -9.19
N ARG A 97 3.33 3.96 -10.21
CA ARG A 97 4.67 4.52 -10.00
C ARG A 97 4.63 5.69 -9.01
N GLN A 98 3.61 6.54 -9.09
CA GLN A 98 3.45 7.66 -8.17
C GLN A 98 3.15 7.19 -6.74
N VAL A 99 2.33 6.17 -6.57
CA VAL A 99 2.10 5.53 -5.25
C VAL A 99 3.42 5.02 -4.69
N THR A 100 4.21 4.35 -5.50
CA THR A 100 5.53 3.82 -5.11
C THR A 100 6.47 4.95 -4.69
N GLU A 101 6.53 6.03 -5.46
CA GLU A 101 7.34 7.19 -5.09
C GLU A 101 6.83 7.88 -3.82
N ALA A 102 5.52 7.90 -3.60
CA ALA A 102 4.95 8.43 -2.36
C ALA A 102 5.38 7.62 -1.13
N CYS A 103 5.49 6.29 -1.26
CA CYS A 103 6.04 5.44 -0.21
C CYS A 103 7.47 5.89 0.15
N ASN A 104 8.28 6.14 -0.87
CA ASN A 104 9.66 6.58 -0.68
C ASN A 104 9.73 8.00 -0.08
N ALA A 105 8.85 8.89 -0.48
CA ALA A 105 8.78 10.24 0.06
C ALA A 105 8.48 10.22 1.57
N CYS A 106 7.53 9.38 2.00
CA CYS A 106 7.25 9.20 3.43
C CYS A 106 8.46 8.66 4.17
N HIS A 107 9.15 7.67 3.61
CA HIS A 107 10.36 7.09 4.23
C HIS A 107 11.46 8.15 4.39
N ARG A 108 11.67 8.99 3.38
CA ARG A 108 12.64 10.10 3.48
C ARG A 108 12.23 11.09 4.57
N SER A 109 10.95 11.47 4.61
CA SER A 109 10.43 12.37 5.66
C SER A 109 10.56 11.78 7.06
N ALA A 110 10.51 10.46 7.18
CA ALA A 110 10.68 9.74 8.44
C ALA A 110 12.16 9.48 8.78
N ASN A 111 13.09 10.01 8.01
CA ASN A 111 14.52 9.78 8.15
C ASN A 111 14.90 8.30 7.99
N LEU A 112 14.24 7.64 7.05
CA LEU A 112 14.48 6.23 6.70
C LEU A 112 14.74 6.09 5.18
N PRO A 113 15.70 6.85 4.60
CA PRO A 113 15.93 6.83 3.16
C PRO A 113 16.48 5.49 2.64
N ALA A 114 16.97 4.64 3.53
CA ALA A 114 17.46 3.31 3.16
C ALA A 114 16.34 2.32 2.82
N ILE A 115 15.10 2.62 3.23
CA ILE A 115 13.94 1.79 2.91
C ILE A 115 13.36 2.28 1.59
N VAL A 116 13.73 1.61 0.50
CA VAL A 116 13.35 2.01 -0.86
C VAL A 116 12.36 0.99 -1.42
N ILE A 117 11.18 1.47 -1.75
CA ILE A 117 10.12 0.67 -2.38
C ILE A 117 10.24 0.86 -3.89
N LYS A 118 10.01 -0.21 -4.64
CA LYS A 118 10.07 -0.18 -6.09
C LYS A 118 8.82 -0.83 -6.70
N VAL A 119 8.58 -0.53 -7.97
CA VAL A 119 7.59 -1.27 -8.76
C VAL A 119 8.06 -2.72 -8.83
N PRO A 120 7.19 -3.71 -8.49
CA PRO A 120 7.64 -5.09 -8.43
C PRO A 120 7.95 -5.67 -9.80
N ASP A 121 8.95 -6.55 -9.85
CA ASP A 121 9.37 -7.29 -11.02
C ASP A 121 9.23 -8.82 -10.82
N ALA A 122 8.82 -9.23 -9.62
CA ALA A 122 8.65 -10.64 -9.27
C ALA A 122 7.64 -10.79 -8.14
N SER A 123 7.04 -11.97 -8.01
CA SER A 123 6.13 -12.29 -6.92
C SER A 123 6.86 -12.98 -5.77
N ALA A 124 6.55 -12.55 -4.54
CA ALA A 124 6.93 -13.24 -3.31
C ALA A 124 5.86 -14.25 -2.86
N PHE A 125 4.77 -14.41 -3.62
CA PHE A 125 3.63 -15.25 -3.27
C PHE A 125 3.45 -16.37 -4.30
N PRO A 126 4.22 -17.47 -4.20
CA PRO A 126 4.14 -18.55 -5.19
C PRO A 126 2.83 -19.32 -5.16
N ASN A 127 2.02 -19.11 -4.12
CA ASN A 127 0.71 -19.74 -3.96
C ASN A 127 -0.44 -18.85 -4.42
N GLN A 128 -0.17 -17.77 -5.16
CA GLN A 128 -1.21 -16.91 -5.71
C GLN A 128 -0.95 -16.64 -7.20
N GLU A 129 -2.01 -16.77 -8.02
CA GLU A 129 -1.99 -16.39 -9.42
C GLU A 129 -2.53 -14.98 -9.59
N PHE A 130 -1.73 -14.07 -10.17
CA PHE A 130 -2.13 -12.68 -10.40
C PHE A 130 -2.69 -12.43 -11.78
N ARG A 131 -2.44 -13.35 -12.72
CA ARG A 131 -3.00 -13.25 -14.06
C ARG A 131 -4.50 -13.53 -14.04
N VAL A 132 -5.21 -12.99 -15.02
CA VAL A 132 -6.63 -13.29 -15.19
C VAL A 132 -6.80 -14.79 -15.46
N THR A 133 -7.60 -15.45 -14.64
CA THR A 133 -7.96 -16.85 -14.83
C THR A 133 -9.43 -16.92 -15.23
N ARG A 134 -9.74 -17.83 -16.14
CA ARG A 134 -11.12 -18.07 -16.56
C ARG A 134 -11.58 -19.40 -15.99
N PRO A 135 -12.84 -19.46 -15.50
CA PRO A 135 -13.43 -20.71 -15.02
C PRO A 135 -13.48 -21.77 -16.14
#